data_a3c266b83c106aac0594f28fe3fb671f
#
_entry.id   a3c266b83c106aac0594f28fe3fb671f
#
_cell.length_a   1.000
_cell.length_b   1.000
_cell.length_c   1.000
_cell.angle_alpha   90.00
_cell.angle_beta   90.00
_cell.angle_gamma   90.00
#
_symmetry.space_group_name_H-M   'P 1'
#
loop_
_entity.id
_entity.type
_entity.pdbx_description
1 polymer ?
#
loop_
_entity_poly.entity_id
_entity_poly.type
_entity_poly.pdbx_seq_one_letter_code
_entity_poly.pdbx_strand_id
1 'polypeptide(L)'
;KQIKNQNLDNIFFLNKNKLKKIFDKNTLIENYNIFKVYPYGLNIEIIKTTFLAKINIEGQIYLIGTNGKLTKKYSGSNSLPFIFGKLDISEFLELKKIIDQSQFSFSQIKKLYFFPSKRWDLEIQDNILIKLPNYHIKDSLNYAYEFLNNNKEIKFKRIDIRVKDQIILND
;
A
#
# COMPACT_ATOMS: atom_id res chain seq x y z
N LYS A 1 -2.32 26.31 -5.71
CA LYS A 1 -1.48 27.28 -6.44
C LYS A 1 -1.41 27.01 -7.94
N GLN A 2 -1.31 25.76 -8.40
CA GLN A 2 -1.19 25.41 -9.85
C GLN A 2 -2.46 25.70 -10.67
N ILE A 3 -3.63 25.69 -10.05
CA ILE A 3 -4.91 25.96 -10.75
C ILE A 3 -5.11 27.47 -10.94
N LYS A 4 -4.63 28.31 -10.02
CA LYS A 4 -4.78 29.77 -10.11
C LYS A 4 -3.99 30.43 -11.26
N ASN A 5 -2.98 29.76 -11.79
CA ASN A 5 -2.14 30.28 -12.89
C ASN A 5 -2.67 29.88 -14.28
N GLN A 6 -3.83 29.24 -14.36
CA GLN A 6 -4.50 28.95 -15.64
C GLN A 6 -5.61 29.97 -15.79
N ASN A 7 -5.63 30.70 -16.90
CA ASN A 7 -6.73 31.61 -17.26
C ASN A 7 -8.05 30.81 -17.27
N LEU A 8 -8.70 30.76 -16.09
CA LEU A 8 -10.01 30.13 -15.89
C LEU A 8 -11.16 31.09 -16.15
N ASP A 9 -10.87 32.22 -16.81
CA ASP A 9 -11.80 33.33 -17.00
C ASP A 9 -13.01 32.96 -17.87
N ASN A 10 -12.96 31.80 -18.56
CA ASN A 10 -14.09 31.33 -19.33
C ASN A 10 -14.27 29.80 -19.21
N ILE A 11 -15.30 29.39 -18.47
CA ILE A 11 -15.65 27.97 -18.23
C ILE A 11 -15.93 27.18 -19.52
N PHE A 12 -16.36 27.89 -20.60
CA PHE A 12 -16.62 27.28 -21.92
C PHE A 12 -15.34 26.79 -22.60
N PHE A 13 -14.21 27.48 -22.36
CA PHE A 13 -12.90 27.13 -22.92
C PHE A 13 -12.03 26.29 -21.97
N LEU A 14 -12.59 25.87 -20.83
CA LEU A 14 -11.86 25.06 -19.87
C LEU A 14 -11.44 23.74 -20.51
N ASN A 15 -10.14 23.56 -20.71
CA ASN A 15 -9.59 22.34 -21.30
C ASN A 15 -9.56 21.23 -20.25
N LYS A 16 -10.58 20.36 -20.27
CA LYS A 16 -10.69 19.23 -19.34
C LYS A 16 -9.41 18.35 -19.34
N ASN A 17 -8.75 18.22 -20.50
CA ASN A 17 -7.52 17.42 -20.61
C ASN A 17 -6.33 18.05 -19.86
N LYS A 18 -6.26 19.38 -19.79
CA LYS A 18 -5.24 20.05 -18.98
C LYS A 18 -5.46 19.84 -17.48
N LEU A 19 -6.70 19.98 -17.02
CA LEU A 19 -7.05 19.70 -15.62
C LEU A 19 -6.80 18.25 -15.26
N LYS A 20 -7.22 17.32 -16.11
CA LYS A 20 -6.96 15.89 -15.94
C LYS A 20 -5.45 15.63 -15.74
N LYS A 21 -4.61 16.15 -16.62
CA LYS A 21 -3.14 15.99 -16.50
C LYS A 21 -2.58 16.54 -15.18
N ILE A 22 -3.14 17.62 -14.64
CA ILE A 22 -2.71 18.20 -13.35
C ILE A 22 -3.09 17.25 -12.20
N PHE A 23 -4.32 16.75 -12.18
CA PHE A 23 -4.79 15.84 -11.14
C PHE A 23 -4.12 14.47 -11.22
N ASP A 24 -3.96 13.92 -12.42
CA ASP A 24 -3.31 12.62 -12.63
C ASP A 24 -1.83 12.63 -12.21
N LYS A 25 -1.15 13.77 -12.32
CA LYS A 25 0.23 13.93 -11.83
C LYS A 25 0.34 14.10 -10.31
N ASN A 26 -0.75 14.44 -9.63
CA ASN A 26 -0.72 14.66 -8.21
C ASN A 26 -0.76 13.31 -7.47
N THR A 27 0.29 13.03 -6.68
CA THR A 27 0.43 11.76 -5.95
C THR A 27 -0.49 11.65 -4.74
N LEU A 28 -1.08 12.75 -4.29
CA LEU A 28 -1.99 12.81 -3.14
C LEU A 28 -3.46 12.62 -3.53
N ILE A 29 -3.76 12.52 -4.81
CA ILE A 29 -5.12 12.37 -5.32
C ILE A 29 -5.35 10.92 -5.72
N GLU A 30 -6.32 10.29 -5.09
CA GLU A 30 -6.82 8.96 -5.44
C GLU A 30 -7.77 9.05 -6.64
N ASN A 31 -8.78 9.89 -6.49
CA ASN A 31 -9.80 10.10 -7.51
C ASN A 31 -10.33 11.53 -7.46
N TYR A 32 -10.97 11.97 -8.53
CA TYR A 32 -11.59 13.28 -8.60
C TYR A 32 -12.75 13.31 -9.58
N ASN A 33 -13.74 14.18 -9.30
CA ASN A 33 -14.83 14.50 -10.19
C ASN A 33 -14.83 16.00 -10.49
N ILE A 34 -15.10 16.35 -11.74
CA ILE A 34 -15.15 17.75 -12.19
C ILE A 34 -16.50 18.02 -12.81
N PHE A 35 -17.29 18.93 -12.20
CA PHE A 35 -18.61 19.34 -12.64
C PHE A 35 -18.58 20.79 -13.06
N LYS A 36 -19.15 21.12 -14.22
CA LYS A 36 -19.42 22.49 -14.62
C LYS A 36 -20.72 22.94 -13.97
N VAL A 37 -20.70 24.09 -13.30
CA VAL A 37 -21.88 24.75 -12.72
C VAL A 37 -22.12 26.03 -13.52
N TYR A 38 -23.12 26.01 -14.39
CA TYR A 38 -23.43 27.18 -15.24
C TYR A 38 -24.00 28.31 -14.42
N PRO A 39 -23.78 29.61 -14.81
CA PRO A 39 -23.03 30.02 -15.99
C PRO A 39 -21.49 30.08 -15.77
N TYR A 40 -20.97 30.22 -14.52
CA TYR A 40 -19.55 30.57 -14.29
C TYR A 40 -18.87 29.71 -13.21
N GLY A 41 -19.44 28.55 -12.84
CA GLY A 41 -18.94 27.73 -11.73
C GLY A 41 -18.22 26.48 -12.17
N LEU A 42 -17.26 26.03 -11.34
CA LEU A 42 -16.62 24.73 -11.41
C LEU A 42 -16.62 24.10 -10.02
N ASN A 43 -17.27 22.95 -9.90
CA ASN A 43 -17.20 22.13 -8.69
C ASN A 43 -16.19 21.00 -8.90
N ILE A 44 -15.21 20.84 -7.98
CA ILE A 44 -14.20 19.81 -8.03
C ILE A 44 -14.25 19.05 -6.72
N GLU A 45 -14.62 17.78 -6.81
CA GLU A 45 -14.58 16.83 -5.69
C GLU A 45 -13.30 16.03 -5.78
N ILE A 46 -12.55 15.96 -4.68
CA ILE A 46 -11.26 15.27 -4.63
C ILE A 46 -11.30 14.24 -3.51
N ILE A 47 -10.99 13.00 -3.84
CA ILE A 47 -10.71 11.92 -2.91
C ILE A 47 -9.20 11.83 -2.74
N LYS A 48 -8.73 11.99 -1.49
CA LYS A 48 -7.30 11.89 -1.18
C LYS A 48 -6.88 10.43 -1.10
N THR A 49 -5.66 10.13 -1.58
CA THR A 49 -5.07 8.81 -1.42
C THR A 49 -4.77 8.49 0.04
N THR A 50 -4.92 7.23 0.42
CA THR A 50 -4.47 6.71 1.72
C THR A 50 -3.10 6.06 1.54
N PHE A 51 -2.18 6.31 2.46
CA PHE A 51 -0.87 5.69 2.41
C PHE A 51 -0.89 4.32 3.07
N LEU A 52 -0.27 3.34 2.41
CA LEU A 52 -0.27 1.94 2.79
C LEU A 52 1.05 1.50 3.43
N ALA A 53 2.18 1.95 2.88
CA ALA A 53 3.50 1.52 3.31
C ALA A 53 4.57 2.58 3.05
N LYS A 54 5.77 2.33 3.58
CA LYS A 54 7.00 3.11 3.33
C LYS A 54 7.99 2.24 2.57
N ILE A 55 8.73 2.83 1.66
CA ILE A 55 9.83 2.19 0.93
C ILE A 55 11.01 3.14 0.83
N ASN A 56 12.23 2.61 0.86
CA ASN A 56 13.45 3.36 0.55
C ASN A 56 13.83 3.12 -0.90
N ILE A 57 14.00 4.20 -1.66
CA ILE A 57 14.51 4.17 -3.03
C ILE A 57 15.70 5.12 -3.06
N GLU A 58 16.89 4.59 -3.29
CA GLU A 58 18.14 5.37 -3.40
C GLU A 58 18.39 6.31 -2.21
N GLY A 59 18.15 5.82 -0.99
CA GLY A 59 18.36 6.59 0.24
C GLY A 59 17.20 7.55 0.61
N GLN A 60 16.21 7.73 -0.26
CA GLN A 60 15.05 8.57 0.00
C GLN A 60 13.82 7.72 0.37
N ILE A 61 13.13 8.09 1.46
CA ILE A 61 11.90 7.41 1.89
C ILE A 61 10.70 7.97 1.12
N TYR A 62 9.94 7.05 0.52
CA TYR A 62 8.67 7.32 -0.14
C TYR A 62 7.53 6.61 0.58
N LEU A 63 6.34 7.19 0.47
CA LEU A 63 5.06 6.60 0.85
C LEU A 63 4.39 6.04 -0.39
N ILE A 64 3.85 4.84 -0.28
CA ILE A 64 3.06 4.19 -1.34
C ILE A 64 1.59 4.45 -1.04
N GLY A 65 0.89 5.11 -1.96
CA GLY A 65 -0.55 5.35 -1.87
C GLY A 65 -1.39 4.21 -2.41
N THR A 66 -2.68 4.18 -2.06
CA THR A 66 -3.69 3.28 -2.64
C THR A 66 -3.78 3.42 -4.15
N ASN A 67 -3.48 4.62 -4.67
CA ASN A 67 -3.39 4.93 -6.10
C ASN A 67 -2.12 4.39 -6.80
N GLY A 68 -1.27 3.65 -6.11
CA GLY A 68 -0.01 3.12 -6.63
C GLY A 68 1.09 4.15 -6.87
N LYS A 69 0.89 5.40 -6.46
CA LYS A 69 1.87 6.46 -6.67
C LYS A 69 2.79 6.61 -5.46
N LEU A 70 4.03 7.03 -5.73
CA LEU A 70 5.03 7.32 -4.71
C LEU A 70 4.99 8.81 -4.34
N THR A 71 4.93 9.07 -3.04
CA THR A 71 4.98 10.43 -2.48
C THR A 71 6.16 10.50 -1.51
N LYS A 72 6.98 11.56 -1.60
CA LYS A 72 8.05 11.76 -0.62
C LYS A 72 7.47 11.84 0.79
N LYS A 73 8.14 11.19 1.75
CA LYS A 73 7.71 11.18 3.16
C LYS A 73 7.59 12.62 3.68
N TYR A 74 6.47 12.88 4.36
CA TYR A 74 6.27 14.07 5.18
C TYR A 74 5.97 13.66 6.64
N SER A 75 6.04 14.60 7.57
CA SER A 75 5.82 14.33 9.00
C SER A 75 4.42 13.72 9.24
N GLY A 76 4.33 12.66 10.06
CA GLY A 76 3.07 12.02 10.45
C GLY A 76 2.83 10.58 9.95
N SER A 77 3.77 9.97 9.22
CA SER A 77 3.61 8.63 8.64
C SER A 77 4.32 7.49 9.42
N ASN A 78 4.47 7.63 10.75
CA ASN A 78 5.33 6.71 11.53
C ASN A 78 4.75 5.30 11.72
N SER A 79 3.43 5.12 11.68
CA SER A 79 2.76 3.83 11.93
C SER A 79 2.69 2.88 10.72
N LEU A 80 3.10 3.34 9.53
CA LEU A 80 3.00 2.52 8.33
C LEU A 80 4.11 1.46 8.27
N PRO A 81 3.83 0.25 7.76
CA PRO A 81 4.83 -0.78 7.56
C PRO A 81 5.92 -0.34 6.59
N PHE A 82 7.13 -0.87 6.78
CA PHE A 82 8.28 -0.59 5.93
C PHE A 82 8.55 -1.77 4.99
N ILE A 83 8.74 -1.48 3.70
CA ILE A 83 9.05 -2.48 2.69
C ILE A 83 10.55 -2.50 2.42
N PHE A 84 11.15 -3.68 2.50
CA PHE A 84 12.53 -3.98 2.14
C PHE A 84 12.56 -4.82 0.87
N GLY A 85 13.52 -4.53 0.01
CA GLY A 85 13.69 -5.22 -1.27
C GLY A 85 13.41 -4.29 -2.46
N LYS A 86 13.78 -4.76 -3.65
CA LYS A 86 13.55 -4.06 -4.92
C LYS A 86 12.35 -4.69 -5.61
N LEU A 87 11.25 -3.94 -5.72
CA LEU A 87 9.99 -4.42 -6.28
C LEU A 87 9.33 -3.36 -7.15
N ASP A 88 8.41 -3.78 -7.99
CA ASP A 88 7.43 -2.91 -8.62
C ASP A 88 6.26 -2.67 -7.66
N ILE A 89 5.71 -1.47 -7.66
CA ILE A 89 4.62 -1.11 -6.72
C ILE A 89 3.38 -1.98 -6.93
N SER A 90 3.13 -2.45 -8.14
CA SER A 90 2.05 -3.40 -8.46
C SER A 90 2.15 -4.69 -7.65
N GLU A 91 3.37 -5.24 -7.45
CA GLU A 91 3.59 -6.47 -6.66
C GLU A 91 3.19 -6.28 -5.19
N PHE A 92 3.46 -5.10 -4.63
CA PHE A 92 2.99 -4.77 -3.29
C PHE A 92 1.47 -4.60 -3.22
N LEU A 93 0.85 -3.94 -4.19
CA LEU A 93 -0.60 -3.76 -4.21
C LEU A 93 -1.35 -5.09 -4.38
N GLU A 94 -0.79 -6.02 -5.15
CA GLU A 94 -1.31 -7.39 -5.26
C GLU A 94 -1.24 -8.13 -3.92
N LEU A 95 -0.07 -8.09 -3.24
CA LEU A 95 0.06 -8.67 -1.91
C LEU A 95 -0.94 -8.04 -0.92
N LYS A 96 -1.06 -6.71 -0.93
CA LYS A 96 -2.01 -5.99 -0.06
C LYS A 96 -3.45 -6.47 -0.28
N LYS A 97 -3.86 -6.65 -1.54
CA LYS A 97 -5.17 -7.18 -1.89
C LYS A 97 -5.38 -8.61 -1.37
N ILE A 98 -4.35 -9.46 -1.46
CA ILE A 98 -4.39 -10.82 -0.93
C ILE A 98 -4.54 -10.82 0.59
N ILE A 99 -3.78 -9.95 1.29
CA ILE A 99 -3.88 -9.80 2.75
C ILE A 99 -5.28 -9.36 3.15
N ASP A 100 -5.85 -8.36 2.46
CA ASP A 100 -7.21 -7.87 2.74
C ASP A 100 -8.31 -8.92 2.51
N GLN A 101 -8.04 -9.94 1.69
CA GLN A 101 -8.93 -11.07 1.44
C GLN A 101 -8.70 -12.26 2.39
N SER A 102 -7.67 -12.19 3.23
CA SER A 102 -7.34 -13.20 4.23
C SER A 102 -7.90 -12.84 5.60
N GLN A 103 -7.73 -13.72 6.58
CA GLN A 103 -8.07 -13.44 7.98
C GLN A 103 -7.02 -12.55 8.65
N PHE A 104 -5.89 -12.27 7.99
CA PHE A 104 -4.80 -11.47 8.53
C PHE A 104 -5.09 -9.99 8.41
N SER A 105 -4.94 -9.22 9.50
CA SER A 105 -5.07 -7.76 9.42
C SER A 105 -3.78 -7.10 8.96
N PHE A 106 -3.87 -6.26 7.94
CA PHE A 106 -2.72 -5.50 7.45
C PHE A 106 -2.11 -4.58 8.53
N SER A 107 -2.91 -4.11 9.48
CA SER A 107 -2.45 -3.26 10.60
C SER A 107 -1.49 -3.97 11.58
N GLN A 108 -1.45 -5.30 11.57
CA GLN A 108 -0.53 -6.09 12.40
C GLN A 108 0.88 -6.15 11.79
N ILE A 109 1.03 -5.80 10.52
CA ILE A 109 2.31 -5.89 9.81
C ILE A 109 3.16 -4.67 10.10
N LYS A 110 4.41 -4.89 10.54
CA LYS A 110 5.43 -3.86 10.79
C LYS A 110 6.38 -3.71 9.62
N LYS A 111 6.80 -4.85 9.05
CA LYS A 111 7.75 -4.86 7.93
C LYS A 111 7.37 -5.93 6.91
N LEU A 112 7.74 -5.66 5.67
CA LEU A 112 7.55 -6.51 4.52
C LEU A 112 8.91 -6.70 3.84
N TYR A 113 9.29 -7.93 3.56
CA TYR A 113 10.53 -8.25 2.87
C TYR A 113 10.21 -8.90 1.53
N PHE A 114 10.60 -8.26 0.44
CA PHE A 114 10.44 -8.79 -0.90
C PHE A 114 11.75 -9.35 -1.43
N PHE A 115 11.71 -10.52 -1.99
CA PHE A 115 12.88 -11.23 -2.51
C PHE A 115 12.85 -11.34 -4.04
N PRO A 116 14.03 -11.47 -4.70
CA PRO A 116 14.11 -11.65 -6.15
C PRO A 116 13.31 -12.84 -6.69
N SER A 117 13.07 -13.87 -5.84
CA SER A 117 12.20 -15.02 -6.14
C SER A 117 10.71 -14.70 -6.13
N LYS A 118 10.32 -13.42 -6.03
CA LYS A 118 8.94 -12.94 -5.88
C LYS A 118 8.24 -13.46 -4.61
N ARG A 119 9.01 -13.85 -3.62
CA ARG A 119 8.52 -14.28 -2.32
C ARG A 119 8.45 -13.09 -1.38
N TRP A 120 7.47 -13.14 -0.48
CA TRP A 120 7.31 -12.19 0.61
C TRP A 120 7.52 -12.88 1.96
N ASP A 121 8.22 -12.16 2.86
CA ASP A 121 8.21 -12.48 4.29
C ASP A 121 7.60 -11.28 5.02
N LEU A 122 6.82 -11.53 6.09
CA LEU A 122 6.12 -10.51 6.87
C LEU A 122 6.65 -10.50 8.30
N GLU A 123 7.01 -9.34 8.81
CA GLU A 123 7.26 -9.15 10.24
C GLU A 123 6.04 -8.48 10.85
N ILE A 124 5.40 -9.19 11.78
CA ILE A 124 4.22 -8.72 12.51
C ILE A 124 4.58 -8.18 13.89
N GLN A 125 3.56 -7.82 14.69
CA GLN A 125 3.73 -7.46 16.09
C GLN A 125 4.49 -8.57 16.83
N ASP A 126 5.15 -8.22 17.95
CA ASP A 126 6.03 -9.10 18.74
C ASP A 126 7.27 -9.62 17.99
N ASN A 127 7.60 -8.97 16.84
CA ASN A 127 8.75 -9.28 15.99
C ASN A 127 8.75 -10.72 15.44
N ILE A 128 7.57 -11.30 15.24
CA ILE A 128 7.42 -12.61 14.63
C ILE A 128 7.57 -12.47 13.11
N LEU A 129 8.49 -13.22 12.54
CA LEU A 129 8.72 -13.29 11.09
C LEU A 129 7.96 -14.47 10.48
N ILE A 130 7.03 -14.18 9.57
CA ILE A 130 6.28 -15.17 8.80
C ILE A 130 6.89 -15.27 7.41
N LYS A 131 7.38 -16.44 7.03
CA LYS A 131 7.90 -16.71 5.68
C LYS A 131 6.81 -17.34 4.81
N LEU A 132 6.41 -16.61 3.77
CA LEU A 132 5.34 -17.02 2.86
C LEU A 132 5.89 -17.78 1.65
N PRO A 133 5.12 -18.71 1.07
CA PRO A 133 5.41 -19.24 -0.25
C PRO A 133 5.18 -18.18 -1.33
N ASN A 134 5.58 -18.44 -2.57
CA ASN A 134 5.29 -17.57 -3.72
C ASN A 134 3.97 -17.89 -4.43
N TYR A 135 3.22 -18.86 -3.95
CA TYR A 135 1.90 -19.31 -4.46
C TYR A 135 0.97 -19.63 -3.29
N HIS A 136 -0.35 -19.57 -3.51
CA HIS A 136 -1.37 -19.81 -2.47
C HIS A 136 -1.18 -18.95 -1.20
N ILE A 137 -0.73 -17.71 -1.37
CA ILE A 137 -0.37 -16.80 -0.26
C ILE A 137 -1.56 -16.60 0.69
N LYS A 138 -2.80 -16.48 0.15
CA LYS A 138 -4.01 -16.28 0.97
C LYS A 138 -4.23 -17.44 1.93
N ASP A 139 -4.15 -18.67 1.43
CA ASP A 139 -4.39 -19.88 2.24
C ASP A 139 -3.29 -20.01 3.31
N SER A 140 -2.05 -19.73 2.93
CA SER A 140 -0.92 -19.71 3.85
C SER A 140 -1.07 -18.66 4.95
N LEU A 141 -1.58 -17.46 4.63
CA LEU A 141 -1.88 -16.42 5.61
C LEU A 141 -2.99 -16.86 6.58
N ASN A 142 -4.07 -17.47 6.07
CA ASN A 142 -5.13 -17.98 6.92
C ASN A 142 -4.62 -19.08 7.86
N TYR A 143 -3.78 -19.99 7.35
CA TYR A 143 -3.16 -21.04 8.14
C TYR A 143 -2.24 -20.47 9.24
N ALA A 144 -1.41 -19.47 8.91
CA ALA A 144 -0.61 -18.76 9.90
C ALA A 144 -1.46 -18.06 10.96
N TYR A 145 -2.57 -17.44 10.55
CA TYR A 145 -3.48 -16.75 11.47
C TYR A 145 -4.12 -17.73 12.47
N GLU A 146 -4.62 -18.85 12.00
CA GLU A 146 -5.20 -19.91 12.85
C GLU A 146 -4.15 -20.46 13.81
N PHE A 147 -2.93 -20.74 13.31
CA PHE A 147 -1.84 -21.21 14.14
C PHE A 147 -1.48 -20.23 15.26
N LEU A 148 -1.35 -18.94 14.95
CA LEU A 148 -1.05 -17.89 15.92
C LEU A 148 -2.13 -17.77 16.99
N ASN A 149 -3.39 -17.88 16.61
CA ASN A 149 -4.51 -17.78 17.54
C ASN A 149 -4.61 -18.99 18.51
N ASN A 150 -4.25 -20.17 18.00
CA ASN A 150 -4.31 -21.41 18.80
C ASN A 150 -3.10 -21.61 19.70
N ASN A 151 -1.99 -20.90 19.45
CA ASN A 151 -0.71 -21.10 20.14
C ASN A 151 -0.17 -19.82 20.79
N LYS A 152 -1.01 -18.98 21.36
CA LYS A 152 -0.67 -17.68 21.97
C LYS A 152 0.35 -17.78 23.12
N GLU A 153 0.45 -18.92 23.76
CA GLU A 153 1.35 -19.16 24.90
C GLU A 153 2.77 -19.57 24.46
N ILE A 154 2.93 -20.00 23.21
CA ILE A 154 4.21 -20.46 22.69
C ILE A 154 5.02 -19.27 22.19
N LYS A 155 6.24 -19.10 22.71
CA LYS A 155 7.17 -18.09 22.22
C LYS A 155 7.96 -18.65 21.05
N PHE A 156 7.81 -18.04 19.88
CA PHE A 156 8.61 -18.31 18.68
C PHE A 156 8.88 -16.98 17.98
N LYS A 157 10.00 -16.91 17.26
CA LYS A 157 10.40 -15.72 16.51
C LYS A 157 10.11 -15.86 15.01
N ARG A 158 9.94 -17.09 14.54
CA ARG A 158 9.77 -17.36 13.12
C ARG A 158 8.77 -18.46 12.88
N ILE A 159 7.90 -18.21 11.89
CA ILE A 159 6.97 -19.19 11.34
C ILE A 159 7.29 -19.33 9.86
N ASP A 160 7.75 -20.52 9.45
CA ASP A 160 8.02 -20.81 8.05
C ASP A 160 6.90 -21.72 7.51
N ILE A 161 6.11 -21.18 6.58
CA ILE A 161 4.96 -21.86 5.95
C ILE A 161 5.14 -22.00 4.44
N ARG A 162 6.39 -22.05 3.98
CA ARG A 162 6.71 -22.18 2.57
C ARG A 162 6.43 -23.57 2.03
N VAL A 163 6.42 -24.56 2.90
CA VAL A 163 6.06 -25.96 2.53
C VAL A 163 4.59 -26.17 2.84
N LYS A 164 3.86 -26.71 1.86
CA LYS A 164 2.43 -26.96 1.99
C LYS A 164 2.14 -27.87 3.20
N ASP A 165 1.14 -27.53 3.97
CA ASP A 165 0.63 -28.30 5.14
C ASP A 165 1.69 -28.50 6.26
N GLN A 166 2.75 -27.68 6.28
CA GLN A 166 3.79 -27.74 7.31
C GLN A 166 4.05 -26.35 7.89
N ILE A 167 4.22 -26.28 9.21
CA ILE A 167 4.71 -25.11 9.92
C ILE A 167 6.04 -25.49 10.57
N ILE A 168 7.09 -24.76 10.22
CA ILE A 168 8.41 -24.89 10.85
C ILE A 168 8.62 -23.68 11.75
N LEU A 169 8.85 -23.94 13.03
CA LEU A 169 9.08 -22.92 14.03
C LEU A 169 10.57 -22.84 14.35
N ASN A 170 11.05 -21.62 14.60
CA ASN A 170 12.39 -21.38 15.15
C ASN A 170 12.31 -20.35 16.26
N ASP A 171 13.06 -20.58 17.30
CA ASP A 171 13.30 -19.66 18.41
C ASP A 171 14.12 -18.44 17.99
#